data_2390f9ab9e63438087969a7185b607e1
#
_entry.id   2390f9ab9e63438087969a7185b607e1
#
_cell.length_a   1.000
_cell.length_b   1.000
_cell.length_c   1.000
_cell.angle_alpha   90.00
_cell.angle_beta   90.00
_cell.angle_gamma   90.00
#
_symmetry.space_group_name_H-M   'P 1'
#
loop_
_entity.id
_entity.type
_entity.pdbx_description
1 polymer ?
#
loop_
_entity_poly.entity_id
_entity_poly.type
_entity_poly.pdbx_seq_one_letter_code
_entity_poly.pdbx_strand_id
1 'polypeptide(L)'
;LAAYYSKGCNSEEMFSGLDISRESDFKTHLNKYDVIHLDIQWFLANCDNVDNVVAFITKSVQAELREIYPGVLPEEEISLSESLSRIKNIVGQKFIIIIDEWDVLIRDEAAIKKVQEKYINFFAGDVQGNGTDKIYSVGVSYRYFADKERKNAVCIK
;
A
#
# COMPACT_ATOMS: atom_id res chain seq x y z
N LEU A 1 -0.48 4.69 -11.45
CA LEU A 1 0.69 3.89 -11.00
C LEU A 1 0.29 2.44 -10.69
N ALA A 2 -0.78 2.20 -9.95
CA ALA A 2 -1.22 0.84 -9.62
C ALA A 2 -1.38 -0.03 -10.88
N ALA A 3 -2.06 0.48 -11.92
CA ALA A 3 -2.24 -0.25 -13.18
C ALA A 3 -0.92 -0.58 -13.89
N TYR A 4 0.10 0.29 -13.77
CA TYR A 4 1.41 0.06 -14.38
C TYR A 4 2.17 -1.08 -13.70
N TYR A 5 2.21 -1.06 -12.36
CA TYR A 5 3.03 -2.02 -11.62
C TYR A 5 2.33 -3.37 -11.39
N SER A 6 0.99 -3.40 -11.31
CA SER A 6 0.26 -4.56 -10.86
C SER A 6 0.32 -5.74 -11.84
N LYS A 7 0.80 -6.89 -11.37
CA LYS A 7 0.84 -8.15 -12.14
C LYS A 7 -0.55 -8.69 -12.53
N GLY A 8 -1.61 -8.25 -11.86
CA GLY A 8 -2.99 -8.59 -12.21
C GLY A 8 -3.58 -7.75 -13.34
N CYS A 9 -2.83 -6.77 -13.86
CA CYS A 9 -3.27 -5.90 -14.95
C CYS A 9 -2.61 -6.28 -16.28
N ASN A 10 -3.31 -5.96 -17.38
CA ASN A 10 -2.77 -5.94 -18.73
C ASN A 10 -2.92 -4.50 -19.25
N SER A 11 -1.93 -3.66 -18.96
CA SER A 11 -2.06 -2.22 -19.12
C SER A 11 -1.10 -1.62 -20.16
N GLU A 12 -0.40 -2.44 -20.95
CA GLU A 12 0.60 -1.95 -21.92
C GLU A 12 -0.02 -0.95 -22.91
N GLU A 13 -1.21 -1.23 -23.43
CA GLU A 13 -1.91 -0.34 -24.36
C GLU A 13 -2.27 1.01 -23.74
N MET A 14 -2.62 1.02 -22.44
CA MET A 14 -2.95 2.25 -21.70
C MET A 14 -1.79 3.24 -21.65
N PHE A 15 -0.56 2.74 -21.67
CA PHE A 15 0.65 3.54 -21.58
C PHE A 15 1.34 3.79 -22.93
N SER A 16 0.94 3.10 -24.00
CA SER A 16 1.61 3.13 -25.32
C SER A 16 1.75 4.51 -25.94
N GLY A 17 0.81 5.43 -25.65
CA GLY A 17 0.84 6.81 -26.12
C GLY A 17 1.58 7.81 -25.20
N LEU A 18 2.08 7.37 -24.06
CA LEU A 18 2.72 8.23 -23.06
C LEU A 18 4.24 8.20 -23.19
N ASP A 19 4.91 9.27 -22.79
CA ASP A 19 6.37 9.38 -22.89
C ASP A 19 7.10 8.25 -22.13
N ILE A 20 6.55 7.79 -21.01
CA ILE A 20 7.12 6.69 -20.23
C ILE A 20 7.25 5.39 -21.05
N SER A 21 6.42 5.16 -22.06
CA SER A 21 6.52 3.96 -22.90
C SER A 21 7.77 3.90 -23.77
N ARG A 22 8.47 5.02 -23.92
CA ARG A 22 9.71 5.14 -24.68
C ARG A 22 10.95 4.89 -23.83
N GLU A 23 10.81 4.83 -22.50
CA GLU A 23 11.91 4.55 -21.60
C GLU A 23 12.37 3.09 -21.73
N SER A 24 13.69 2.88 -21.69
CA SER A 24 14.30 1.56 -21.91
C SER A 24 13.90 0.51 -20.89
N ASP A 25 13.55 0.92 -19.67
CA ASP A 25 13.16 0.06 -18.56
C ASP A 25 11.63 -0.05 -18.38
N PHE A 26 10.85 0.60 -19.26
CA PHE A 26 9.40 0.58 -19.19
C PHE A 26 8.83 -0.84 -19.02
N LYS A 27 9.25 -1.79 -19.87
CA LYS A 27 8.77 -3.17 -19.83
C LYS A 27 9.32 -3.98 -18.64
N THR A 28 10.40 -3.53 -18.05
CA THR A 28 11.04 -4.20 -16.91
C THR A 28 10.14 -4.20 -15.68
N HIS A 29 9.36 -3.15 -15.50
CA HIS A 29 8.51 -2.95 -14.33
C HIS A 29 7.02 -3.09 -14.61
N LEU A 30 6.60 -3.04 -15.89
CA LEU A 30 5.20 -3.12 -16.30
C LEU A 30 4.58 -4.45 -15.88
N ASN A 31 3.55 -4.38 -15.05
CA ASN A 31 2.74 -5.53 -14.61
C ASN A 31 3.57 -6.66 -13.94
N LYS A 32 4.54 -6.32 -13.09
CA LYS A 32 5.48 -7.30 -12.48
C LYS A 32 5.33 -7.49 -10.97
N TYR A 33 4.56 -6.64 -10.29
CA TYR A 33 4.57 -6.58 -8.83
C TYR A 33 3.19 -6.83 -8.23
N ASP A 34 3.16 -7.29 -6.99
CA ASP A 34 1.99 -7.15 -6.14
C ASP A 34 1.92 -5.71 -5.64
N VAL A 35 0.82 -5.05 -5.88
CA VAL A 35 0.62 -3.64 -5.52
C VAL A 35 -0.38 -3.54 -4.39
N ILE A 36 0.06 -3.01 -3.25
CA ILE A 36 -0.80 -2.64 -2.14
C ILE A 36 -1.13 -1.16 -2.29
N HIS A 37 -2.39 -0.84 -2.53
CA HIS A 37 -2.86 0.54 -2.65
C HIS A 37 -3.68 0.90 -1.41
N LEU A 38 -3.24 1.92 -0.68
CA LEU A 38 -3.86 2.41 0.56
C LEU A 38 -4.46 3.80 0.31
N ASP A 39 -5.76 3.94 0.48
CA ASP A 39 -6.46 5.22 0.52
C ASP A 39 -6.68 5.60 1.99
N ILE A 40 -5.84 6.49 2.52
CA ILE A 40 -5.84 6.85 3.94
C ILE A 40 -7.10 7.62 4.31
N GLN A 41 -7.63 8.43 3.41
CA GLN A 41 -8.86 9.16 3.67
C GLN A 41 -10.04 8.19 3.87
N TRP A 42 -10.11 7.12 3.08
CA TRP A 42 -11.12 6.10 3.26
C TRP A 42 -10.98 5.36 4.60
N PHE A 43 -9.75 5.02 5.00
CA PHE A 43 -9.50 4.38 6.30
C PHE A 43 -9.94 5.27 7.46
N LEU A 44 -9.65 6.56 7.41
CA LEU A 44 -10.08 7.52 8.44
C LEU A 44 -11.59 7.67 8.49
N ALA A 45 -12.25 7.72 7.34
CA ALA A 45 -13.71 7.86 7.26
C ALA A 45 -14.46 6.61 7.76
N ASN A 46 -13.83 5.44 7.75
CA ASN A 46 -14.45 4.16 8.14
C ASN A 46 -13.88 3.59 9.46
N CYS A 47 -13.04 4.34 10.15
CA CYS A 47 -12.49 3.95 11.43
C CYS A 47 -13.34 4.52 12.57
N ASP A 48 -13.78 3.67 13.50
CA ASP A 48 -14.60 4.10 14.66
C ASP A 48 -13.85 5.08 15.56
N ASN A 49 -12.51 4.95 15.62
CA ASN A 49 -11.64 5.83 16.39
C ASN A 49 -10.31 6.02 15.64
N VAL A 50 -9.92 7.26 15.43
CA VAL A 50 -8.67 7.65 14.77
C VAL A 50 -7.44 7.00 15.44
N ASP A 51 -7.47 6.78 16.77
CA ASP A 51 -6.41 6.06 17.51
C ASP A 51 -6.17 4.64 16.97
N ASN A 52 -7.15 4.03 16.33
CA ASN A 52 -7.12 2.67 15.81
C ASN A 52 -6.81 2.58 14.31
N VAL A 53 -6.63 3.71 13.62
CA VAL A 53 -6.45 3.72 12.16
C VAL A 53 -5.30 2.83 11.68
N VAL A 54 -4.16 2.84 12.37
CA VAL A 54 -3.01 1.99 12.03
C VAL A 54 -3.33 0.52 12.17
N ALA A 55 -4.02 0.14 13.26
CA ALA A 55 -4.45 -1.24 13.46
C ALA A 55 -5.49 -1.68 12.41
N PHE A 56 -6.39 -0.78 12.03
CA PHE A 56 -7.38 -1.03 10.99
C PHE A 56 -6.72 -1.24 9.63
N ILE A 57 -5.78 -0.38 9.23
CA ILE A 57 -4.99 -0.55 8.00
C ILE A 57 -4.27 -1.90 8.02
N THR A 58 -3.55 -2.20 9.11
CA THR A 58 -2.78 -3.45 9.24
C THR A 58 -3.67 -4.68 9.08
N LYS A 59 -4.80 -4.73 9.79
CA LYS A 59 -5.74 -5.87 9.73
C LYS A 59 -6.35 -6.03 8.35
N SER A 60 -6.73 -4.93 7.70
CA SER A 60 -7.31 -4.96 6.35
C SER A 60 -6.32 -5.49 5.32
N VAL A 61 -5.09 -5.00 5.33
CA VAL A 61 -4.04 -5.49 4.42
C VAL A 61 -3.74 -6.97 4.69
N GLN A 62 -3.59 -7.36 5.96
CA GLN A 62 -3.31 -8.75 6.32
C GLN A 62 -4.44 -9.70 5.92
N ALA A 63 -5.71 -9.26 5.99
CA ALA A 63 -6.84 -10.06 5.53
C ALA A 63 -6.72 -10.38 4.03
N GLU A 64 -6.45 -9.38 3.19
CA GLU A 64 -6.25 -9.60 1.75
C GLU A 64 -4.98 -10.43 1.46
N LEU A 65 -3.89 -10.20 2.20
CA LEU A 65 -2.68 -11.01 2.05
C LEU A 65 -2.91 -12.49 2.40
N ARG A 66 -3.76 -12.81 3.39
CA ARG A 66 -4.11 -14.19 3.72
C ARG A 66 -4.93 -14.87 2.62
N GLU A 67 -5.79 -14.12 1.94
CA GLU A 67 -6.55 -14.64 0.79
C GLU A 67 -5.63 -14.96 -0.39
N ILE A 68 -4.66 -14.08 -0.68
CA ILE A 68 -3.75 -14.24 -1.82
C ILE A 68 -2.64 -15.26 -1.53
N TYR A 69 -2.18 -15.32 -0.28
CA TYR A 69 -1.08 -16.19 0.17
C TYR A 69 -1.53 -17.09 1.32
N PRO A 70 -2.43 -18.05 1.08
CA PRO A 70 -2.98 -18.92 2.11
C PRO A 70 -1.87 -19.72 2.81
N GLY A 71 -1.92 -19.77 4.15
CA GLY A 71 -0.97 -20.55 4.96
C GLY A 71 0.42 -19.91 5.15
N VAL A 72 0.68 -18.74 4.59
CA VAL A 72 1.99 -18.06 4.74
C VAL A 72 2.04 -17.19 5.99
N LEU A 73 0.94 -16.49 6.31
CA LEU A 73 0.86 -15.65 7.49
C LEU A 73 0.31 -16.43 8.69
N PRO A 74 0.87 -16.24 9.89
CA PRO A 74 0.36 -16.88 11.10
C PRO A 74 -0.99 -16.28 11.50
N GLU A 75 -1.70 -16.99 12.38
CA GLU A 75 -2.94 -16.46 12.98
C GLU A 75 -2.68 -15.40 14.06
N GLU A 76 -1.49 -15.44 14.64
CA GLU A 76 -1.05 -14.47 15.64
C GLU A 76 -0.93 -13.06 15.07
N GLU A 77 -1.11 -12.05 15.92
CA GLU A 77 -0.92 -10.65 15.52
C GLU A 77 0.56 -10.35 15.31
N ILE A 78 0.92 -9.99 14.09
CA ILE A 78 2.25 -9.55 13.69
C ILE A 78 2.15 -8.17 13.02
N SER A 79 3.28 -7.45 12.91
CA SER A 79 3.31 -6.17 12.20
C SER A 79 3.09 -6.35 10.69
N LEU A 80 2.74 -5.26 10.01
CA LEU A 80 2.61 -5.28 8.54
C LEU A 80 3.95 -5.58 7.88
N SER A 81 5.04 -4.98 8.37
CA SER A 81 6.39 -5.23 7.85
C SER A 81 6.81 -6.70 8.00
N GLU A 82 6.47 -7.33 9.11
CA GLU A 82 6.74 -8.75 9.32
C GLU A 82 5.92 -9.61 8.36
N SER A 83 4.65 -9.29 8.14
CA SER A 83 3.79 -9.98 7.17
C SER A 83 4.38 -9.95 5.77
N LEU A 84 4.79 -8.78 5.29
CA LEU A 84 5.41 -8.61 3.97
C LEU A 84 6.76 -9.31 3.86
N SER A 85 7.58 -9.25 4.92
CA SER A 85 8.86 -9.93 4.97
C SER A 85 8.71 -11.46 4.93
N ARG A 86 7.71 -12.02 5.62
CA ARG A 86 7.42 -13.47 5.56
C ARG A 86 7.02 -13.91 4.16
N ILE A 87 6.11 -13.20 3.52
CA ILE A 87 5.69 -13.52 2.15
C ILE A 87 6.89 -13.42 1.20
N LYS A 88 7.69 -12.36 1.31
CA LYS A 88 8.91 -12.21 0.50
C LYS A 88 9.87 -13.39 0.69
N ASN A 89 10.10 -13.82 1.93
CA ASN A 89 11.05 -14.90 2.24
C ASN A 89 10.55 -16.27 1.79
N ILE A 90 9.25 -16.54 1.86
CA ILE A 90 8.67 -17.85 1.54
C ILE A 90 8.33 -17.96 0.05
N VAL A 91 7.75 -16.91 -0.52
CA VAL A 91 7.22 -16.90 -1.90
C VAL A 91 8.16 -16.21 -2.87
N GLY A 92 9.11 -15.37 -2.39
CA GLY A 92 10.01 -14.57 -3.22
C GLY A 92 9.35 -13.31 -3.81
N GLN A 93 8.11 -13.00 -3.41
CA GLN A 93 7.33 -11.92 -3.99
C GLN A 93 7.74 -10.56 -3.42
N LYS A 94 7.89 -9.57 -4.31
CA LYS A 94 8.14 -8.16 -3.96
C LYS A 94 6.86 -7.36 -4.07
N PHE A 95 6.71 -6.40 -3.16
CA PHE A 95 5.56 -5.52 -3.10
C PHE A 95 5.91 -4.09 -3.50
N ILE A 96 4.95 -3.40 -4.12
CA ILE A 96 4.95 -1.94 -4.25
C ILE A 96 3.78 -1.42 -3.42
N ILE A 97 4.06 -0.48 -2.51
CA ILE A 97 3.04 0.14 -1.67
C ILE A 97 2.80 1.56 -2.20
N ILE A 98 1.56 1.82 -2.60
CA ILE A 98 1.09 3.13 -3.05
C ILE A 98 0.16 3.67 -1.96
N ILE A 99 0.48 4.84 -1.44
CA ILE A 99 -0.28 5.47 -0.38
C ILE A 99 -0.86 6.78 -0.92
N ASP A 100 -2.19 6.86 -0.93
CA ASP A 100 -2.93 8.04 -1.35
C ASP A 100 -3.39 8.83 -0.12
N GLU A 101 -3.36 10.17 -0.20
CA GLU A 101 -3.74 11.08 0.89
C GLU A 101 -3.02 10.80 2.22
N TRP A 102 -1.74 10.40 2.15
CA TRP A 102 -0.94 9.99 3.31
C TRP A 102 -0.83 11.07 4.39
N ASP A 103 -0.93 12.33 4.04
CA ASP A 103 -0.75 13.48 4.92
C ASP A 103 -2.06 14.01 5.55
N VAL A 104 -3.20 13.39 5.22
CA VAL A 104 -4.52 13.85 5.70
C VAL A 104 -4.60 13.92 7.22
N LEU A 105 -4.07 12.92 7.93
CA LEU A 105 -4.04 12.90 9.39
C LEU A 105 -3.05 13.91 9.99
N ILE A 106 -1.97 14.21 9.27
CA ILE A 106 -0.94 15.17 9.72
C ILE A 106 -1.47 16.59 9.58
N ARG A 107 -2.30 16.86 8.57
CA ARG A 107 -2.93 18.15 8.33
C ARG A 107 -4.15 18.41 9.23
N ASP A 108 -4.67 17.38 9.88
CA ASP A 108 -5.80 17.52 10.79
C ASP A 108 -5.34 18.12 12.13
N GLU A 109 -5.63 19.40 12.33
CA GLU A 109 -5.28 20.14 13.57
C GLU A 109 -6.02 19.59 14.80
N ALA A 110 -7.13 18.89 14.61
CA ALA A 110 -7.89 18.25 15.69
C ALA A 110 -7.31 16.90 16.10
N ALA A 111 -6.41 16.31 15.31
CA ALA A 111 -5.81 15.04 15.62
C ALA A 111 -4.84 15.15 16.81
N ILE A 112 -4.95 14.22 17.76
CA ILE A 112 -4.07 14.16 18.91
C ILE A 112 -2.64 13.86 18.46
N LYS A 113 -1.67 14.65 18.89
CA LYS A 113 -0.26 14.52 18.51
C LYS A 113 0.30 13.09 18.65
N LYS A 114 -0.12 12.37 19.67
CA LYS A 114 0.26 10.96 19.90
C LYS A 114 -0.21 10.03 18.76
N VAL A 115 -1.37 10.30 18.16
CA VAL A 115 -1.90 9.54 17.03
C VAL A 115 -1.10 9.83 15.78
N GLN A 116 -0.78 11.10 15.54
CA GLN A 116 0.08 11.52 14.43
C GLN A 116 1.47 10.86 14.54
N GLU A 117 2.06 10.81 15.73
CA GLU A 117 3.34 10.14 15.96
C GLU A 117 3.28 8.63 15.67
N LYS A 118 2.24 7.94 16.13
CA LYS A 118 2.02 6.51 15.81
C LYS A 118 1.89 6.27 14.31
N TYR A 119 1.15 7.14 13.63
CA TYR A 119 0.92 7.07 12.21
C TYR A 119 2.21 7.31 11.40
N ILE A 120 2.99 8.33 11.77
CA ILE A 120 4.31 8.60 11.15
C ILE A 120 5.26 7.41 11.37
N ASN A 121 5.31 6.86 12.59
CA ASN A 121 6.16 5.71 12.91
C ASN A 121 5.75 4.45 12.13
N PHE A 122 4.46 4.23 11.91
CA PHE A 122 3.96 3.15 11.07
C PHE A 122 4.51 3.26 9.65
N PHE A 123 4.44 4.42 9.01
CA PHE A 123 4.98 4.57 7.66
C PHE A 123 6.52 4.55 7.63
N ALA A 124 7.18 5.13 8.61
CA ALA A 124 8.64 5.16 8.67
C ALA A 124 9.25 3.78 9.00
N GLY A 125 8.60 3.02 9.87
CA GLY A 125 9.10 1.73 10.35
C GLY A 125 8.50 0.54 9.63
N ASP A 126 7.17 0.44 9.65
CA ASP A 126 6.48 -0.77 9.18
C ASP A 126 6.34 -0.83 7.66
N VAL A 127 6.28 0.30 6.98
CA VAL A 127 6.11 0.34 5.52
C VAL A 127 7.45 0.46 4.79
N GLN A 128 8.41 1.25 5.30
CA GLN A 128 9.71 1.41 4.65
C GLN A 128 10.71 0.29 4.95
N GLY A 129 10.51 -0.48 6.02
CA GLY A 129 11.39 -1.57 6.44
C GLY A 129 12.76 -1.09 6.96
N ASN A 130 13.22 -1.67 8.05
CA ASN A 130 14.55 -1.42 8.60
C ASN A 130 15.55 -2.42 7.98
N GLY A 131 16.18 -2.10 6.86
CA GLY A 131 17.23 -2.97 6.31
C GLY A 131 17.54 -2.78 4.83
N THR A 132 18.54 -3.52 4.35
CA THR A 132 19.00 -3.56 2.94
C THR A 132 17.94 -4.08 1.95
N ASP A 133 16.83 -4.58 2.45
CA ASP A 133 15.70 -5.09 1.68
C ASP A 133 14.60 -4.02 1.57
N LYS A 134 14.85 -3.03 0.73
CA LYS A 134 13.85 -1.99 0.46
C LYS A 134 12.56 -2.61 -0.09
N ILE A 135 11.50 -2.56 0.71
CA ILE A 135 10.14 -2.57 0.20
C ILE A 135 9.98 -1.20 -0.43
N TYR A 136 9.86 -1.13 -1.74
CA TYR A 136 9.77 0.15 -2.44
C TYR A 136 8.42 0.78 -2.12
N SER A 137 8.42 1.78 -1.23
CA SER A 137 7.27 2.64 -1.02
C SER A 137 7.41 3.87 -1.92
N VAL A 138 6.49 4.04 -2.84
CA VAL A 138 6.35 5.29 -3.59
C VAL A 138 5.22 6.07 -2.96
N GLY A 139 5.54 7.02 -2.10
CA GLY A 139 4.59 8.01 -1.62
C GLY A 139 4.26 8.96 -2.77
N VAL A 140 3.05 8.87 -3.31
CA VAL A 140 2.57 9.82 -4.32
C VAL A 140 1.29 10.45 -3.79
N SER A 141 1.40 11.69 -3.38
CA SER A 141 0.26 12.54 -3.11
C SER A 141 -0.34 13.02 -4.44
N TYR A 142 -1.38 12.35 -4.92
CA TYR A 142 -2.21 12.87 -5.99
C TYR A 142 -3.59 13.23 -5.45
N ARG A 143 -3.95 14.50 -5.57
CA ARG A 143 -5.36 14.90 -5.55
C ARG A 143 -6.01 14.40 -6.83
N TYR A 144 -6.65 13.24 -6.75
CA TYR A 144 -7.50 12.77 -7.83
C TYR A 144 -8.96 13.02 -7.46
N PHE A 145 -9.64 13.79 -8.28
CA PHE A 145 -11.09 13.97 -8.18
C PHE A 145 -11.80 12.63 -8.38
N ALA A 146 -12.62 12.32 -7.42
CA ALA A 146 -13.54 11.22 -7.26
C ALA A 146 -13.94 10.48 -8.54
N ASP A 147 -13.56 9.22 -8.62
CA ASP A 147 -14.39 8.23 -9.29
C ASP A 147 -15.15 7.43 -8.22
N LYS A 148 -16.47 7.53 -8.27
CA LYS A 148 -17.43 7.13 -7.22
C LYS A 148 -17.58 5.61 -7.00
N GLU A 149 -16.75 4.76 -7.61
CA GLU A 149 -16.93 3.31 -7.64
C GLU A 149 -15.82 2.48 -6.94
N ARG A 150 -14.98 3.08 -6.10
CA ARG A 150 -14.01 2.28 -5.33
C ARG A 150 -14.68 1.61 -4.14
N LYS A 151 -14.98 0.32 -4.28
CA LYS A 151 -15.58 -0.50 -3.22
C LYS A 151 -14.58 -1.01 -2.17
N ASN A 152 -13.26 -0.91 -2.40
CA ASN A 152 -12.23 -1.43 -1.49
C ASN A 152 -11.09 -0.41 -1.31
N ALA A 153 -10.77 -0.09 -0.05
CA ALA A 153 -9.66 0.79 0.32
C ALA A 153 -8.29 0.14 0.17
N VAL A 154 -8.25 -1.17 0.17
CA VAL A 154 -7.08 -2.00 -0.09
C VAL A 154 -7.35 -2.77 -1.37
N CYS A 155 -6.42 -2.75 -2.30
CA CYS A 155 -6.49 -3.54 -3.51
C CYS A 155 -5.11 -4.13 -3.76
N ILE A 156 -4.97 -5.43 -3.50
CA ILE A 156 -3.79 -6.19 -3.87
C ILE A 156 -4.11 -6.91 -5.18
N LYS A 157 -3.44 -6.50 -6.25
CA LYS A 157 -3.64 -7.08 -7.60
C LYS A 157 -2.33 -7.60 -8.15
#